data_631ddcaec8ab4774055d0cb8b18be029
#
_entry.id   631ddcaec8ab4774055d0cb8b18be029
#
_cell.length_a   1.000
_cell.length_b   1.000
_cell.length_c   1.000
_cell.angle_alpha   90.00
_cell.angle_beta   90.00
_cell.angle_gamma   90.00
#
_symmetry.space_group_name_H-M   'P 1'
#
loop_
_entity.id
_entity.type
_entity.pdbx_description
1 polymer ?
#
loop_
_entity_poly.entity_id
_entity_poly.type
_entity_poly.pdbx_seq_one_letter_code
_entity_poly.pdbx_strand_id
1 'polypeptide(L)'
;ALTALLGTITALLVLAQALLISAALSPVVSGSATLRDVLPIIGGIAAVFVCRALVVAAREAVSTRAAAAAVSELRGRVVDASIALGPRWRATNGAETTTLLSTGLEDLRPYFVSFLPQLVLVCTVTPAALGVILLLDFWSALIALIVIPLIPIFMILIGRFTQAASEDKLASMKRLTAQLLDLMSGLPTLRALGREKAPRTHLRALGAANTKATMATLRVAFLSGGVLEFLTTLSVALVAVEVGMRLVFGNISLFHGLAVIMLAPEVFEPLRQVG
;
A
#
# COMPACT_ATOMS: atom_id res chain seq x y z
N ALA A 1 1.45 -11.27 -16.23
CA ALA A 1 1.53 -12.72 -16.08
C ALA A 1 2.63 -13.13 -15.08
N LEU A 2 3.89 -12.69 -15.26
CA LEU A 2 5.02 -13.07 -14.39
C LEU A 2 4.84 -12.57 -12.96
N THR A 3 4.36 -11.34 -12.75
CA THR A 3 4.07 -10.78 -11.42
C THR A 3 2.97 -11.54 -10.69
N ALA A 4 1.94 -12.00 -11.40
CA ALA A 4 0.89 -12.83 -10.84
C ALA A 4 1.42 -14.20 -10.39
N LEU A 5 2.27 -14.83 -11.23
CA LEU A 5 2.89 -16.11 -10.91
C LEU A 5 3.83 -15.99 -9.70
N LEU A 6 4.64 -14.95 -9.62
CA LEU A 6 5.47 -14.67 -8.43
C LEU A 6 4.62 -14.36 -7.18
N GLY A 7 3.46 -13.72 -7.36
CA GLY A 7 2.49 -13.50 -6.28
C GLY A 7 1.91 -14.81 -5.73
N THR A 8 1.50 -15.73 -6.61
CA THR A 8 1.00 -17.06 -6.18
C THR A 8 2.09 -17.90 -5.50
N ILE A 9 3.32 -17.86 -5.98
CA ILE A 9 4.46 -18.51 -5.33
C ILE A 9 4.69 -17.90 -3.93
N THR A 10 4.64 -16.57 -3.80
CA THR A 10 4.76 -15.90 -2.50
C THR A 10 3.65 -16.36 -1.54
N ALA A 11 2.40 -16.45 -2.01
CA ALA A 11 1.29 -16.96 -1.21
C ALA A 11 1.56 -18.39 -0.68
N LEU A 12 1.98 -19.29 -1.57
CA LEU A 12 2.29 -20.67 -1.18
C LEU A 12 3.44 -20.76 -0.18
N LEU A 13 4.48 -19.93 -0.34
CA LEU A 13 5.62 -19.89 0.59
C LEU A 13 5.21 -19.35 1.97
N VAL A 14 4.33 -18.36 2.04
CA VAL A 14 3.78 -17.82 3.28
C VAL A 14 2.95 -18.88 4.01
N LEU A 15 2.07 -19.58 3.29
CA LEU A 15 1.26 -20.67 3.86
C LEU A 15 2.15 -21.81 4.36
N ALA A 16 3.13 -22.21 3.56
CA ALA A 16 4.09 -23.27 3.95
C ALA A 16 4.89 -22.84 5.19
N GLN A 17 5.33 -21.59 5.27
CA GLN A 17 6.05 -21.04 6.40
C GLN A 17 5.22 -21.13 7.69
N ALA A 18 3.96 -20.67 7.68
CA ALA A 18 3.07 -20.71 8.83
C ALA A 18 2.81 -22.14 9.31
N LEU A 19 2.54 -23.06 8.39
CA LEU A 19 2.31 -24.47 8.71
C LEU A 19 3.56 -25.17 9.24
N LEU A 20 4.74 -24.90 8.67
CA LEU A 20 6.00 -25.48 9.15
C LEU A 20 6.37 -24.97 10.54
N ILE A 21 6.17 -23.68 10.83
CA ILE A 21 6.41 -23.13 12.17
C ILE A 21 5.45 -23.76 13.17
N SER A 22 4.18 -23.91 12.83
CA SER A 22 3.18 -24.55 13.69
C SER A 22 3.50 -26.04 13.92
N ALA A 23 3.99 -26.74 12.87
CA ALA A 23 4.44 -28.13 12.97
C ALA A 23 5.70 -28.30 13.84
N ALA A 24 6.59 -27.31 13.80
CA ALA A 24 7.79 -27.31 14.65
C ALA A 24 7.46 -27.01 16.10
N LEU A 25 6.59 -26.03 16.35
CA LEU A 25 6.32 -25.49 17.68
C LEU A 25 5.35 -26.38 18.48
N SER A 26 4.34 -26.94 17.82
CA SER A 26 3.30 -27.75 18.48
C SER A 26 3.86 -28.93 19.30
N PRO A 27 4.75 -29.81 18.78
CA PRO A 27 5.28 -30.94 19.52
C PRO A 27 6.29 -30.52 20.61
N VAL A 28 6.98 -29.39 20.43
CA VAL A 28 7.91 -28.84 21.43
C VAL A 28 7.13 -28.31 22.65
N VAL A 29 6.09 -27.53 22.41
CA VAL A 29 5.25 -26.97 23.49
C VAL A 29 4.47 -28.04 24.22
N SER A 30 4.00 -29.09 23.52
CA SER A 30 3.33 -30.22 24.15
C SER A 30 4.28 -31.19 24.89
N GLY A 31 5.60 -30.96 24.82
CA GLY A 31 6.61 -31.81 25.48
C GLY A 31 6.80 -33.18 24.82
N SER A 32 6.25 -33.39 23.61
CA SER A 32 6.29 -34.69 22.92
C SER A 32 7.49 -34.88 21.99
N ALA A 33 8.28 -33.84 21.74
CA ALA A 33 9.45 -33.90 20.84
C ALA A 33 10.67 -33.20 21.43
N THR A 34 11.86 -33.74 21.08
CA THR A 34 13.14 -33.14 21.43
C THR A 34 13.63 -32.19 20.36
N LEU A 35 14.60 -31.30 20.71
CA LEU A 35 15.22 -30.37 19.75
C LEU A 35 15.81 -31.09 18.52
N ARG A 36 16.27 -32.33 18.64
CA ARG A 36 16.77 -33.12 17.53
C ARG A 36 15.71 -33.48 16.50
N ASP A 37 14.49 -33.74 16.95
CA ASP A 37 13.38 -34.15 16.07
C ASP A 37 12.88 -32.98 15.25
N VAL A 38 13.03 -31.74 15.76
CA VAL A 38 12.56 -30.50 15.12
C VAL A 38 13.63 -29.89 14.19
N LEU A 39 14.90 -30.28 14.34
CA LEU A 39 16.01 -29.73 13.55
C LEU A 39 15.79 -29.77 12.03
N PRO A 40 15.29 -30.87 11.42
CA PRO A 40 14.99 -30.89 9.98
C PRO A 40 13.87 -29.92 9.59
N ILE A 41 12.88 -29.72 10.46
CA ILE A 41 11.79 -28.77 10.21
C ILE A 41 12.33 -27.32 10.25
N ILE A 42 13.23 -27.02 11.19
CA ILE A 42 13.91 -25.72 11.26
C ILE A 42 14.73 -25.46 9.99
N GLY A 43 15.42 -26.48 9.48
CA GLY A 43 16.10 -26.40 8.18
C GLY A 43 15.14 -26.10 7.02
N GLY A 44 13.96 -26.73 7.02
CA GLY A 44 12.89 -26.45 6.07
C GLY A 44 12.36 -25.01 6.18
N ILE A 45 12.15 -24.51 7.39
CA ILE A 45 11.73 -23.12 7.63
C ILE A 45 12.78 -22.15 7.09
N ALA A 46 14.07 -22.37 7.38
CA ALA A 46 15.15 -21.53 6.86
C ALA A 46 15.19 -21.53 5.33
N ALA A 47 15.01 -22.69 4.68
CA ALA A 47 14.94 -22.81 3.23
C ALA A 47 13.75 -22.03 2.65
N VAL A 48 12.57 -22.10 3.26
CA VAL A 48 11.38 -21.35 2.86
C VAL A 48 11.60 -19.82 3.01
N PHE A 49 12.24 -19.37 4.09
CA PHE A 49 12.60 -17.96 4.28
C PHE A 49 13.53 -17.45 3.17
N VAL A 50 14.59 -18.19 2.85
CA VAL A 50 15.52 -17.83 1.78
C VAL A 50 14.80 -17.80 0.43
N CYS A 51 13.99 -18.82 0.14
CA CYS A 51 13.22 -18.89 -1.10
C CYS A 51 12.24 -17.71 -1.20
N ARG A 52 11.52 -17.38 -0.11
CA ARG A 52 10.61 -16.23 -0.03
C ARG A 52 11.37 -14.92 -0.29
N ALA A 53 12.52 -14.70 0.32
CA ALA A 53 13.32 -13.50 0.12
C ALA A 53 13.75 -13.34 -1.35
N LEU A 54 14.17 -14.43 -2.00
CA LEU A 54 14.55 -14.44 -3.42
C LEU A 54 13.34 -14.14 -4.33
N VAL A 55 12.18 -14.74 -4.06
CA VAL A 55 10.96 -14.52 -4.84
C VAL A 55 10.46 -13.08 -4.68
N VAL A 56 10.50 -12.51 -3.47
CA VAL A 56 10.13 -11.12 -3.22
C VAL A 56 11.08 -10.17 -3.95
N ALA A 57 12.39 -10.37 -3.87
CA ALA A 57 13.38 -9.57 -4.58
C ALA A 57 13.21 -9.67 -6.12
N ALA A 58 12.97 -10.88 -6.65
CA ALA A 58 12.69 -11.08 -8.07
C ALA A 58 11.40 -10.36 -8.51
N ARG A 59 10.34 -10.43 -7.70
CA ARG A 59 9.07 -9.74 -7.97
C ARG A 59 9.27 -8.23 -8.03
N GLU A 60 10.00 -7.65 -7.08
CA GLU A 60 10.26 -6.21 -7.02
C GLU A 60 11.10 -5.75 -8.22
N ALA A 61 12.14 -6.50 -8.58
CA ALA A 61 12.96 -6.22 -9.76
C ALA A 61 12.14 -6.29 -11.06
N VAL A 62 11.27 -7.29 -11.21
CA VAL A 62 10.38 -7.41 -12.37
C VAL A 62 9.35 -6.29 -12.41
N SER A 63 8.74 -5.95 -11.28
CA SER A 63 7.75 -4.88 -11.16
C SER A 63 8.37 -3.52 -11.53
N THR A 64 9.56 -3.22 -11.01
CA THR A 64 10.28 -1.97 -11.31
C THR A 64 10.64 -1.86 -12.79
N ARG A 65 11.14 -2.96 -13.41
CA ARG A 65 11.44 -2.99 -14.86
C ARG A 65 10.18 -2.83 -15.70
N ALA A 66 9.10 -3.52 -15.34
CA ALA A 66 7.82 -3.41 -16.05
C ALA A 66 7.24 -2.00 -15.96
N ALA A 67 7.33 -1.35 -14.80
CA ALA A 67 6.89 0.03 -14.62
C ALA A 67 7.72 1.00 -15.47
N ALA A 68 9.05 0.87 -15.49
CA ALA A 68 9.92 1.69 -16.31
C ALA A 68 9.60 1.53 -17.81
N ALA A 69 9.37 0.31 -18.28
CA ALA A 69 8.96 0.04 -19.65
C ALA A 69 7.59 0.64 -19.99
N ALA A 70 6.60 0.51 -19.08
CA ALA A 70 5.26 1.09 -19.27
C ALA A 70 5.30 2.63 -19.33
N VAL A 71 6.04 3.27 -18.44
CA VAL A 71 6.22 4.74 -18.45
C VAL A 71 6.93 5.19 -19.73
N SER A 72 7.95 4.47 -20.17
CA SER A 72 8.67 4.76 -21.44
C SER A 72 7.75 4.63 -22.65
N GLU A 73 6.94 3.57 -22.71
CA GLU A 73 5.96 3.37 -23.79
C GLU A 73 4.89 4.48 -23.80
N LEU A 74 4.34 4.83 -22.63
CA LEU A 74 3.38 5.92 -22.51
C LEU A 74 4.00 7.26 -22.95
N ARG A 75 5.26 7.50 -22.59
CA ARG A 75 5.98 8.69 -23.03
C ARG A 75 6.09 8.76 -24.56
N GLY A 76 6.43 7.66 -25.21
CA GLY A 76 6.45 7.56 -26.67
C GLY A 76 5.08 7.87 -27.28
N ARG A 77 4.01 7.25 -26.77
CA ARG A 77 2.64 7.47 -27.25
C ARG A 77 2.17 8.93 -27.09
N VAL A 78 2.52 9.60 -25.98
CA VAL A 78 2.19 11.01 -25.77
C VAL A 78 2.95 11.92 -26.75
N VAL A 79 4.23 11.62 -27.01
CA VAL A 79 5.03 12.34 -28.03
C VAL A 79 4.43 12.17 -29.41
N ASP A 80 4.13 10.94 -29.83
CA ASP A 80 3.53 10.65 -31.13
C ASP A 80 2.17 11.33 -31.30
N ALA A 81 1.31 11.27 -30.27
CA ALA A 81 0.03 11.97 -30.27
C ALA A 81 0.20 13.49 -30.36
N SER A 82 1.19 14.06 -29.67
CA SER A 82 1.46 15.50 -29.72
C SER A 82 1.98 15.97 -31.08
N ILE A 83 2.70 15.10 -31.79
CA ILE A 83 3.17 15.34 -33.17
C ILE A 83 1.98 15.27 -34.12
N ALA A 84 1.11 14.27 -33.99
CA ALA A 84 -0.07 14.10 -34.83
C ALA A 84 -1.08 15.24 -34.71
N LEU A 85 -1.22 15.88 -33.53
CA LEU A 85 -2.08 17.03 -33.27
C LEU A 85 -1.57 18.33 -33.94
N GLY A 86 -0.31 18.36 -34.36
CA GLY A 86 0.27 19.41 -35.15
C GLY A 86 0.78 20.64 -34.38
N PRO A 87 1.41 21.60 -35.12
CA PRO A 87 2.13 22.71 -34.50
C PRO A 87 1.22 23.72 -33.78
N ARG A 88 -0.01 23.92 -34.24
CA ARG A 88 -0.94 24.87 -33.60
C ARG A 88 -1.34 24.40 -32.20
N TRP A 89 -1.64 23.12 -32.06
CA TRP A 89 -1.97 22.52 -30.75
C TRP A 89 -0.78 22.62 -29.81
N ARG A 90 0.43 22.29 -30.29
CA ARG A 90 1.66 22.37 -29.48
C ARG A 90 1.98 23.79 -29.02
N ALA A 91 1.70 24.82 -29.85
CA ALA A 91 1.92 26.20 -29.44
C ALA A 91 1.05 26.61 -28.23
N THR A 92 -0.16 26.05 -28.11
CA THR A 92 -1.08 26.35 -27.00
C THR A 92 -0.84 25.44 -25.79
N ASN A 93 -0.56 24.13 -26.00
CA ASN A 93 -0.52 23.11 -24.95
C ASN A 93 0.91 22.57 -24.68
N GLY A 94 1.94 23.18 -25.28
CA GLY A 94 3.32 22.66 -25.21
C GLY A 94 3.88 22.62 -23.79
N ALA A 95 3.60 23.62 -22.96
CA ALA A 95 4.04 23.67 -21.56
C ALA A 95 3.39 22.57 -20.72
N GLU A 96 2.08 22.34 -20.91
CA GLU A 96 1.33 21.27 -20.22
C GLU A 96 1.82 19.88 -20.67
N THR A 97 2.03 19.69 -21.97
CA THR A 97 2.59 18.45 -22.53
C THR A 97 3.99 18.16 -21.98
N THR A 98 4.84 19.19 -21.88
CA THR A 98 6.17 19.04 -21.31
C THR A 98 6.11 18.64 -19.84
N THR A 99 5.22 19.25 -19.06
CA THR A 99 5.00 18.90 -17.65
C THR A 99 4.48 17.46 -17.51
N LEU A 100 3.55 17.06 -18.37
CA LEU A 100 3.04 15.68 -18.42
C LEU A 100 4.17 14.69 -18.72
N LEU A 101 5.01 14.98 -19.73
CA LEU A 101 6.12 14.10 -20.13
C LEU A 101 7.24 14.01 -19.08
N SER A 102 7.49 15.09 -18.34
CA SER A 102 8.56 15.13 -17.34
C SER A 102 8.13 14.60 -15.97
N THR A 103 7.03 15.09 -15.43
CA THR A 103 6.59 14.80 -14.05
C THR A 103 5.34 13.93 -14.03
N GLY A 104 4.34 14.23 -14.86
CA GLY A 104 3.06 13.54 -14.80
C GLY A 104 3.13 12.04 -15.10
N LEU A 105 3.96 11.62 -16.04
CA LEU A 105 4.16 10.19 -16.33
C LEU A 105 5.01 9.49 -15.27
N GLU A 106 5.96 10.18 -14.64
CA GLU A 106 6.76 9.61 -13.56
C GLU A 106 5.92 9.41 -12.30
N ASP A 107 4.94 10.27 -12.05
CA ASP A 107 3.98 10.13 -10.94
C ASP A 107 3.08 8.88 -11.07
N LEU A 108 2.99 8.27 -12.26
CA LEU A 108 2.32 6.98 -12.47
C LEU A 108 3.17 5.78 -12.05
N ARG A 109 4.47 5.95 -11.84
CA ARG A 109 5.38 4.87 -11.49
C ARG A 109 4.98 4.11 -10.23
N PRO A 110 4.61 4.75 -9.10
CA PRO A 110 4.15 4.06 -7.90
C PRO A 110 2.91 3.19 -8.14
N TYR A 111 2.02 3.61 -9.04
CA TYR A 111 0.87 2.81 -9.43
C TYR A 111 1.26 1.46 -10.04
N PHE A 112 2.25 1.44 -10.95
CA PHE A 112 2.72 0.22 -11.59
C PHE A 112 3.64 -0.62 -10.70
N VAL A 113 4.47 0.02 -9.85
CA VAL A 113 5.43 -0.67 -8.98
C VAL A 113 4.77 -1.25 -7.73
N SER A 114 3.88 -0.49 -7.09
CA SER A 114 3.33 -0.83 -5.78
C SER A 114 1.88 -1.31 -5.87
N PHE A 115 0.99 -0.50 -6.44
CA PHE A 115 -0.45 -0.77 -6.38
C PHE A 115 -0.87 -2.01 -7.18
N LEU A 116 -0.46 -2.14 -8.45
CA LEU A 116 -0.85 -3.28 -9.28
C LEU A 116 -0.34 -4.64 -8.75
N PRO A 117 0.94 -4.78 -8.35
CA PRO A 117 1.40 -6.02 -7.73
C PRO A 117 0.68 -6.35 -6.43
N GLN A 118 0.31 -5.32 -5.65
CA GLN A 118 -0.41 -5.52 -4.40
C GLN A 118 -1.84 -6.01 -4.62
N LEU A 119 -2.55 -5.50 -5.64
CA LEU A 119 -3.86 -6.04 -6.04
C LEU A 119 -3.78 -7.54 -6.39
N VAL A 120 -2.72 -7.95 -7.09
CA VAL A 120 -2.51 -9.37 -7.39
C VAL A 120 -2.33 -10.19 -6.11
N LEU A 121 -1.61 -9.66 -5.11
CA LEU A 121 -1.46 -10.32 -3.82
C LEU A 121 -2.78 -10.41 -3.06
N VAL A 122 -3.59 -9.36 -3.04
CA VAL A 122 -4.94 -9.42 -2.44
C VAL A 122 -5.78 -10.52 -3.09
N CYS A 123 -5.76 -10.63 -4.42
CA CYS A 123 -6.54 -11.63 -5.14
C CYS A 123 -5.99 -13.07 -5.00
N THR A 124 -4.74 -13.25 -4.59
CA THR A 124 -4.10 -14.57 -4.50
C THR A 124 -3.85 -15.01 -3.06
N VAL A 125 -3.17 -14.17 -2.26
CA VAL A 125 -2.78 -14.50 -0.88
C VAL A 125 -3.99 -14.53 0.04
N THR A 126 -4.85 -13.52 -0.01
CA THR A 126 -6.01 -13.43 0.90
C THR A 126 -6.97 -14.62 0.76
N PRO A 127 -7.48 -14.99 -0.44
CA PRO A 127 -8.35 -16.15 -0.55
C PRO A 127 -7.63 -17.47 -0.30
N ALA A 128 -6.33 -17.59 -0.63
CA ALA A 128 -5.56 -18.79 -0.35
C ALA A 128 -5.37 -18.97 1.17
N ALA A 129 -4.98 -17.93 1.89
CA ALA A 129 -4.82 -17.97 3.33
C ALA A 129 -6.16 -18.21 4.05
N LEU A 130 -7.24 -17.53 3.60
CA LEU A 130 -8.59 -17.76 4.12
C LEU A 130 -9.05 -19.20 3.88
N GLY A 131 -8.77 -19.77 2.69
CA GLY A 131 -9.08 -21.16 2.38
C GLY A 131 -8.36 -22.14 3.29
N VAL A 132 -7.08 -21.91 3.59
CA VAL A 132 -6.33 -22.74 4.53
C VAL A 132 -6.88 -22.59 5.96
N ILE A 133 -7.20 -21.36 6.40
CA ILE A 133 -7.83 -21.15 7.72
C ILE A 133 -9.16 -21.88 7.79
N LEU A 134 -9.98 -21.85 6.73
CA LEU A 134 -11.26 -22.55 6.67
C LEU A 134 -11.12 -24.06 6.83
N LEU A 135 -10.06 -24.64 6.26
CA LEU A 135 -9.76 -26.08 6.41
C LEU A 135 -9.25 -26.44 7.81
N LEU A 136 -8.57 -25.51 8.48
CA LEU A 136 -8.03 -25.71 9.83
C LEU A 136 -9.07 -25.44 10.92
N ASP A 137 -9.82 -24.35 10.75
CA ASP A 137 -10.82 -23.89 11.71
C ASP A 137 -11.90 -23.03 11.06
N PHE A 138 -13.14 -23.53 11.11
CA PHE A 138 -14.30 -22.86 10.52
C PHE A 138 -14.65 -21.54 11.20
N TRP A 139 -14.57 -21.45 12.54
CA TRP A 139 -14.98 -20.26 13.28
C TRP A 139 -14.00 -19.09 13.07
N SER A 140 -12.73 -19.36 13.08
CA SER A 140 -11.71 -18.34 12.76
C SER A 140 -11.82 -17.85 11.31
N ALA A 141 -12.13 -18.74 10.36
CA ALA A 141 -12.40 -18.36 8.98
C ALA A 141 -13.63 -17.46 8.84
N LEU A 142 -14.69 -17.74 9.61
CA LEU A 142 -15.91 -16.94 9.62
C LEU A 142 -15.64 -15.52 10.15
N ILE A 143 -14.86 -15.39 11.23
CA ILE A 143 -14.45 -14.08 11.75
C ILE A 143 -13.67 -13.32 10.70
N ALA A 144 -12.66 -13.94 10.08
CA ALA A 144 -11.87 -13.31 9.03
C ALA A 144 -12.74 -12.90 7.83
N LEU A 145 -13.68 -13.74 7.41
CA LEU A 145 -14.60 -13.48 6.30
C LEU A 145 -15.51 -12.25 6.56
N ILE A 146 -15.95 -12.05 7.80
CA ILE A 146 -16.77 -10.90 8.18
C ILE A 146 -15.94 -9.61 8.16
N VAL A 147 -14.68 -9.69 8.58
CA VAL A 147 -13.81 -8.51 8.68
C VAL A 147 -13.22 -8.09 7.32
N ILE A 148 -12.94 -9.04 6.41
CA ILE A 148 -12.38 -8.74 5.08
C ILE A 148 -13.17 -7.65 4.34
N PRO A 149 -14.50 -7.70 4.19
CA PRO A 149 -15.24 -6.64 3.49
C PRO A 149 -15.28 -5.31 4.24
N LEU A 150 -15.06 -5.32 5.54
CA LEU A 150 -15.04 -4.09 6.34
C LEU A 150 -13.87 -3.18 5.96
N ILE A 151 -12.70 -3.77 5.62
CA ILE A 151 -11.51 -3.02 5.20
C ILE A 151 -11.79 -2.19 3.93
N PRO A 152 -12.26 -2.74 2.79
CA PRO A 152 -12.61 -1.96 1.62
C PRO A 152 -13.71 -0.90 1.86
N ILE A 153 -14.68 -1.20 2.71
CA ILE A 153 -15.74 -0.23 3.07
C ILE A 153 -15.11 1.00 3.73
N PHE A 154 -14.24 0.80 4.72
CA PHE A 154 -13.53 1.90 5.37
C PHE A 154 -12.58 2.62 4.40
N MET A 155 -11.89 1.90 3.50
CA MET A 155 -11.04 2.49 2.46
C MET A 155 -11.84 3.45 1.56
N ILE A 156 -13.01 3.04 1.08
CA ILE A 156 -13.88 3.89 0.23
C ILE A 156 -14.36 5.10 1.02
N LEU A 157 -14.79 4.90 2.27
CA LEU A 157 -15.28 5.98 3.12
C LEU A 157 -14.19 7.04 3.36
N ILE A 158 -13.00 6.62 3.76
CA ILE A 158 -11.88 7.52 4.06
C ILE A 158 -11.32 8.12 2.77
N GLY A 159 -11.27 7.37 1.67
CA GLY A 159 -10.84 7.85 0.36
C GLY A 159 -11.62 9.06 -0.13
N ARG A 160 -12.92 9.12 0.13
CA ARG A 160 -13.76 10.29 -0.19
C ARG A 160 -13.33 11.54 0.61
N PHE A 161 -13.00 11.39 1.89
CA PHE A 161 -12.49 12.50 2.70
C PHE A 161 -11.09 12.94 2.26
N THR A 162 -10.24 11.99 1.88
CA THR A 162 -8.88 12.27 1.37
C THR A 162 -8.94 13.03 0.05
N GLN A 163 -9.84 12.68 -0.85
CA GLN A 163 -10.00 13.37 -2.14
C GLN A 163 -10.37 14.85 -1.93
N ALA A 164 -11.38 15.14 -1.12
CA ALA A 164 -11.78 16.52 -0.82
C ALA A 164 -10.63 17.35 -0.23
N ALA A 165 -9.91 16.79 0.75
CA ALA A 165 -8.76 17.46 1.36
C ALA A 165 -7.59 17.68 0.37
N SER A 166 -7.39 16.76 -0.58
CA SER A 166 -6.36 16.88 -1.63
C SER A 166 -6.70 17.94 -2.66
N GLU A 167 -7.97 18.07 -3.04
CA GLU A 167 -8.45 19.12 -3.95
C GLU A 167 -8.27 20.51 -3.34
N ASP A 168 -8.61 20.69 -2.06
CA ASP A 168 -8.41 21.94 -1.32
C ASP A 168 -6.92 22.30 -1.23
N LYS A 169 -6.05 21.33 -0.95
CA LYS A 169 -4.59 21.51 -0.93
C LYS A 169 -4.08 21.96 -2.29
N LEU A 170 -4.51 21.31 -3.38
CA LEU A 170 -4.09 21.66 -4.74
C LEU A 170 -4.55 23.07 -5.13
N ALA A 171 -5.80 23.44 -4.82
CA ALA A 171 -6.34 24.77 -5.06
C ALA A 171 -5.55 25.84 -4.28
N SER A 172 -5.23 25.58 -3.01
CA SER A 172 -4.43 26.47 -2.17
C SER A 172 -3.00 26.64 -2.68
N MET A 173 -2.38 25.56 -3.13
CA MET A 173 -1.04 25.56 -3.73
C MET A 173 -1.01 26.35 -5.05
N LYS A 174 -2.01 26.15 -5.93
CA LYS A 174 -2.14 26.92 -7.19
C LYS A 174 -2.25 28.43 -6.93
N ARG A 175 -3.07 28.85 -5.95
CA ARG A 175 -3.20 30.25 -5.55
C ARG A 175 -1.89 30.84 -5.05
N LEU A 176 -1.18 30.11 -4.18
CA LEU A 176 0.11 30.57 -3.66
C LEU A 176 1.15 30.71 -4.78
N THR A 177 1.25 29.73 -5.66
CA THR A 177 2.19 29.73 -6.79
C THR A 177 1.87 30.89 -7.76
N ALA A 178 0.62 31.09 -8.13
CA ALA A 178 0.21 32.20 -9.02
C ALA A 178 0.61 33.57 -8.43
N GLN A 179 0.34 33.79 -7.13
CA GLN A 179 0.71 35.04 -6.45
C GLN A 179 2.22 35.22 -6.31
N LEU A 180 2.99 34.14 -6.11
CA LEU A 180 4.45 34.22 -6.10
C LEU A 180 5.00 34.61 -7.47
N LEU A 181 4.49 34.01 -8.55
CA LEU A 181 4.90 34.35 -9.92
C LEU A 181 4.55 35.80 -10.28
N ASP A 182 3.35 36.25 -9.94
CA ASP A 182 2.92 37.65 -10.14
C ASP A 182 3.82 38.64 -9.38
N LEU A 183 4.14 38.31 -8.14
CA LEU A 183 5.06 39.11 -7.33
C LEU A 183 6.48 39.14 -7.90
N MET A 184 6.99 38.02 -8.38
CA MET A 184 8.31 37.95 -9.01
C MET A 184 8.37 38.82 -10.26
N SER A 185 7.29 38.80 -11.08
CA SER A 185 7.17 39.63 -12.29
C SER A 185 7.05 41.12 -11.95
N GLY A 186 6.30 41.46 -10.88
CA GLY A 186 6.09 42.83 -10.42
C GLY A 186 7.18 43.39 -9.49
N LEU A 187 8.15 42.57 -9.08
CA LEU A 187 9.17 42.98 -8.11
C LEU A 187 9.99 44.21 -8.52
N PRO A 188 10.42 44.37 -9.79
CA PRO A 188 11.10 45.58 -10.21
C PRO A 188 10.26 46.85 -10.02
N THR A 189 8.98 46.78 -10.30
CA THR A 189 8.03 47.92 -10.15
C THR A 189 7.82 48.23 -8.66
N LEU A 190 7.64 47.22 -7.82
CA LEU A 190 7.49 47.39 -6.37
C LEU A 190 8.74 48.02 -5.73
N ARG A 191 9.91 47.64 -6.21
CA ARG A 191 11.19 48.19 -5.76
C ARG A 191 11.37 49.65 -6.18
N ALA A 192 11.01 49.98 -7.42
CA ALA A 192 11.04 51.34 -7.91
C ALA A 192 10.11 52.29 -7.15
N LEU A 193 8.98 51.76 -6.63
CA LEU A 193 8.01 52.48 -5.81
C LEU A 193 8.35 52.46 -4.31
N GLY A 194 9.42 51.81 -3.86
CA GLY A 194 9.78 51.65 -2.45
C GLY A 194 8.80 50.82 -1.63
N ARG A 195 7.94 50.00 -2.30
CA ARG A 195 6.88 49.20 -1.69
C ARG A 195 7.16 47.69 -1.64
N GLU A 196 8.40 47.29 -1.66
CA GLU A 196 8.84 45.88 -1.66
C GLU A 196 8.35 45.06 -0.47
N LYS A 197 8.02 45.72 0.67
CA LYS A 197 7.52 45.05 1.89
C LYS A 197 6.00 44.89 1.93
N ALA A 198 5.25 45.60 1.10
CA ALA A 198 3.77 45.59 1.14
C ALA A 198 3.13 44.19 0.91
N PRO A 199 3.65 43.33 0.00
CA PRO A 199 3.06 42.01 -0.24
C PRO A 199 3.26 40.99 0.90
N ARG A 200 4.13 41.28 1.87
CA ARG A 200 4.54 40.33 2.92
C ARG A 200 3.38 39.76 3.72
N THR A 201 2.41 40.59 4.09
CA THR A 201 1.27 40.17 4.91
C THR A 201 0.35 39.25 4.12
N HIS A 202 0.12 39.60 2.85
CA HIS A 202 -0.72 38.78 1.94
C HIS A 202 -0.08 37.41 1.66
N LEU A 203 1.22 37.38 1.37
CA LEU A 203 1.96 36.12 1.18
C LEU A 203 1.96 35.25 2.42
N ARG A 204 2.12 35.85 3.61
CA ARG A 204 2.04 35.09 4.87
C ARG A 204 0.65 34.47 5.06
N ALA A 205 -0.42 35.20 4.73
CA ALA A 205 -1.78 34.68 4.82
C ALA A 205 -2.00 33.50 3.85
N LEU A 206 -1.54 33.62 2.59
CA LEU A 206 -1.60 32.54 1.60
C LEU A 206 -0.76 31.32 2.02
N GLY A 207 0.45 31.55 2.54
CA GLY A 207 1.31 30.48 3.09
C GLY A 207 0.64 29.75 4.25
N ALA A 208 0.04 30.51 5.19
CA ALA A 208 -0.70 29.93 6.31
C ALA A 208 -1.92 29.10 5.82
N ALA A 209 -2.66 29.59 4.81
CA ALA A 209 -3.77 28.86 4.22
C ALA A 209 -3.30 27.56 3.56
N ASN A 210 -2.18 27.60 2.80
CA ASN A 210 -1.59 26.40 2.20
C ASN A 210 -1.09 25.40 3.26
N THR A 211 -0.48 25.88 4.35
CA THR A 211 -0.07 25.02 5.47
C THR A 211 -1.28 24.36 6.12
N LYS A 212 -2.38 25.12 6.35
CA LYS A 212 -3.63 24.58 6.92
C LYS A 212 -4.23 23.50 6.02
N ALA A 213 -4.30 23.73 4.71
CA ALA A 213 -4.80 22.74 3.74
C ALA A 213 -3.90 21.48 3.69
N THR A 214 -2.58 21.66 3.71
CA THR A 214 -1.62 20.55 3.77
C THR A 214 -1.79 19.73 5.05
N MET A 215 -1.93 20.39 6.21
CA MET A 215 -2.17 19.70 7.48
C MET A 215 -3.50 18.98 7.52
N ALA A 216 -4.55 19.50 6.89
CA ALA A 216 -5.82 18.81 6.75
C ALA A 216 -5.66 17.51 5.94
N THR A 217 -4.98 17.56 4.80
CA THR A 217 -4.69 16.36 3.99
C THR A 217 -3.86 15.34 4.78
N LEU A 218 -2.82 15.78 5.48
CA LEU A 218 -1.99 14.89 6.30
C LEU A 218 -2.78 14.22 7.41
N ARG A 219 -3.67 14.96 8.10
CA ARG A 219 -4.52 14.38 9.16
C ARG A 219 -5.41 13.27 8.62
N VAL A 220 -6.02 13.47 7.45
CA VAL A 220 -6.86 12.45 6.82
C VAL A 220 -6.02 11.25 6.38
N ALA A 221 -4.84 11.47 5.80
CA ALA A 221 -3.93 10.39 5.40
C ALA A 221 -3.46 9.56 6.61
N PHE A 222 -3.05 10.21 7.71
CA PHE A 222 -2.69 9.50 8.94
C PHE A 222 -3.87 8.78 9.59
N LEU A 223 -5.06 9.38 9.54
CA LEU A 223 -6.28 8.73 10.03
C LEU A 223 -6.59 7.47 9.22
N SER A 224 -6.44 7.54 7.90
CA SER A 224 -6.62 6.38 7.01
C SER A 224 -5.71 5.22 7.40
N GLY A 225 -4.40 5.47 7.45
CA GLY A 225 -3.42 4.45 7.86
C GLY A 225 -3.69 3.91 9.27
N GLY A 226 -4.00 4.80 10.22
CA GLY A 226 -4.30 4.42 11.61
C GLY A 226 -5.56 3.57 11.75
N VAL A 227 -6.62 3.88 11.02
CA VAL A 227 -7.86 3.08 11.04
C VAL A 227 -7.64 1.70 10.43
N LEU A 228 -6.93 1.61 9.30
CA LEU A 228 -6.61 0.32 8.68
C LEU A 228 -5.73 -0.54 9.58
N GLU A 229 -4.71 0.05 10.20
CA GLU A 229 -3.84 -0.63 11.17
C GLU A 229 -4.61 -1.13 12.37
N PHE A 230 -5.46 -0.26 12.96
CA PHE A 230 -6.32 -0.63 14.07
C PHE A 230 -7.28 -1.77 13.71
N LEU A 231 -7.93 -1.69 12.55
CA LEU A 231 -8.88 -2.71 12.10
C LEU A 231 -8.19 -4.06 11.87
N THR A 232 -7.02 -4.05 11.23
CA THR A 232 -6.22 -5.25 11.00
C THR A 232 -5.77 -5.88 12.31
N THR A 233 -5.20 -5.07 13.22
CA THR A 233 -4.73 -5.54 14.53
C THR A 233 -5.88 -6.08 15.39
N LEU A 234 -7.03 -5.39 15.40
CA LEU A 234 -8.23 -5.84 16.11
C LEU A 234 -8.72 -7.18 15.56
N SER A 235 -8.70 -7.36 14.24
CA SER A 235 -9.13 -8.61 13.59
C SER A 235 -8.23 -9.79 13.97
N VAL A 236 -6.92 -9.58 13.93
CA VAL A 236 -5.94 -10.60 14.35
C VAL A 236 -6.11 -10.92 15.84
N ALA A 237 -6.31 -9.90 16.69
CA ALA A 237 -6.56 -10.10 18.10
C ALA A 237 -7.85 -10.88 18.36
N LEU A 238 -8.92 -10.63 17.62
CA LEU A 238 -10.19 -11.34 17.73
C LEU A 238 -10.03 -12.83 17.40
N VAL A 239 -9.33 -13.14 16.31
CA VAL A 239 -9.01 -14.52 15.93
C VAL A 239 -8.11 -15.18 17.02
N ALA A 240 -7.10 -14.47 17.52
CA ALA A 240 -6.22 -15.01 18.55
C ALA A 240 -6.94 -15.30 19.86
N VAL A 241 -7.89 -14.44 20.28
CA VAL A 241 -8.71 -14.66 21.48
C VAL A 241 -9.65 -15.84 21.28
N GLU A 242 -10.33 -15.94 20.15
CA GLU A 242 -11.23 -17.05 19.83
C GLU A 242 -10.48 -18.39 19.85
N VAL A 243 -9.37 -18.47 19.12
CA VAL A 243 -8.51 -19.67 19.09
C VAL A 243 -7.94 -19.99 20.46
N GLY A 244 -7.47 -18.97 21.20
CA GLY A 244 -6.91 -19.13 22.54
C GLY A 244 -7.92 -19.69 23.54
N MET A 245 -9.15 -19.19 23.53
CA MET A 245 -10.24 -19.71 24.35
C MET A 245 -10.53 -21.18 24.04
N ARG A 246 -10.66 -21.52 22.77
CA ARG A 246 -10.95 -22.91 22.36
C ARG A 246 -9.78 -23.86 22.63
N LEU A 247 -8.54 -23.35 22.58
CA LEU A 247 -7.37 -24.12 22.94
C LEU A 247 -7.38 -24.49 24.46
N VAL A 248 -7.74 -23.52 25.32
CA VAL A 248 -7.86 -23.74 26.77
C VAL A 248 -8.95 -24.75 27.09
N PHE A 249 -10.07 -24.72 26.38
CA PHE A 249 -11.17 -25.68 26.55
C PHE A 249 -10.95 -27.02 25.83
N GLY A 250 -9.83 -27.21 25.13
CA GLY A 250 -9.50 -28.44 24.43
C GLY A 250 -10.31 -28.70 23.15
N ASN A 251 -10.97 -27.67 22.59
CA ASN A 251 -11.82 -27.80 21.41
C ASN A 251 -11.04 -27.67 20.10
N ILE A 252 -9.76 -27.32 20.13
CA ILE A 252 -8.88 -27.23 18.97
C ILE A 252 -7.49 -27.76 19.36
N SER A 253 -6.78 -28.39 18.43
CA SER A 253 -5.41 -28.84 18.68
C SER A 253 -4.44 -27.66 18.65
N LEU A 254 -3.32 -27.78 19.37
CA LEU A 254 -2.28 -26.76 19.44
C LEU A 254 -1.72 -26.43 18.05
N PHE A 255 -1.56 -27.44 17.18
CA PHE A 255 -1.10 -27.24 15.79
C PHE A 255 -2.07 -26.36 15.01
N HIS A 256 -3.37 -26.66 15.03
CA HIS A 256 -4.38 -25.89 14.31
C HIS A 256 -4.47 -24.46 14.85
N GLY A 257 -4.48 -24.31 16.18
CA GLY A 257 -4.52 -22.99 16.81
C GLY A 257 -3.33 -22.11 16.44
N LEU A 258 -2.12 -22.64 16.52
CA LEU A 258 -0.90 -21.91 16.13
C LEU A 258 -0.91 -21.56 14.64
N ALA A 259 -1.29 -22.51 13.77
CA ALA A 259 -1.34 -22.27 12.34
C ALA A 259 -2.33 -21.12 11.99
N VAL A 260 -3.51 -21.13 12.60
CA VAL A 260 -4.53 -20.08 12.38
C VAL A 260 -4.04 -18.71 12.86
N ILE A 261 -3.46 -18.63 14.08
CA ILE A 261 -2.93 -17.37 14.63
C ILE A 261 -1.81 -16.82 13.74
N MET A 262 -0.96 -17.69 13.18
CA MET A 262 0.11 -17.26 12.29
C MET A 262 -0.36 -16.85 10.89
N LEU A 263 -1.46 -17.46 10.41
CA LEU A 263 -2.04 -17.13 9.12
C LEU A 263 -2.94 -15.89 9.16
N ALA A 264 -3.53 -15.57 10.31
CA ALA A 264 -4.45 -14.45 10.43
C ALA A 264 -3.85 -13.10 9.96
N PRO A 265 -2.63 -12.67 10.34
CA PRO A 265 -2.01 -11.46 9.82
C PRO A 265 -1.84 -11.48 8.29
N GLU A 266 -1.49 -12.63 7.73
CA GLU A 266 -1.22 -12.77 6.28
C GLU A 266 -2.48 -12.63 5.41
N VAL A 267 -3.68 -12.86 5.99
CA VAL A 267 -4.96 -12.59 5.32
C VAL A 267 -5.18 -11.09 5.13
N PHE A 268 -4.84 -10.29 6.15
CA PHE A 268 -5.16 -8.87 6.19
C PHE A 268 -4.04 -7.96 5.66
N GLU A 269 -2.78 -8.42 5.70
CA GLU A 269 -1.61 -7.63 5.30
C GLU A 269 -1.69 -7.13 3.84
N PRO A 270 -2.05 -7.96 2.83
CA PRO A 270 -2.20 -7.47 1.47
C PRO A 270 -3.29 -6.40 1.31
N LEU A 271 -4.40 -6.54 2.05
CA LEU A 271 -5.50 -5.57 2.05
C LEU A 271 -5.07 -4.23 2.64
N ARG A 272 -4.30 -4.26 3.73
CA ARG A 272 -3.77 -3.07 4.38
C ARG A 272 -2.82 -2.28 3.48
N GLN A 273 -2.01 -2.96 2.68
CA GLN A 273 -1.03 -2.33 1.80
C GLN A 273 -1.64 -1.72 0.53
N VAL A 274 -2.89 -2.03 0.19
CA VAL A 274 -3.62 -1.40 -0.92
C VAL A 274 -4.25 -0.06 -0.51
N GLY A 275 -4.58 0.13 0.76
CA GLY A 275 -5.20 1.35 1.31
C GLY A 275 -4.18 2.40 1.69
#